data_7566c8389662726921af387ea13a1b8f
#
_entry.id   7566c8389662726921af387ea13a1b8f
#
_cell.length_a   1.000
_cell.length_b   1.000
_cell.length_c   1.000
_cell.angle_alpha   90.00
_cell.angle_beta   90.00
_cell.angle_gamma   90.00
#
_symmetry.space_group_name_H-M   'P 1'
#
loop_
_entity.id
_entity.type
_entity.pdbx_description
1 polymer ?
#
loop_
_entity_poly.entity_id
_entity_poly.type
_entity_poly.pdbx_seq_one_letter_code
_entity_poly.pdbx_strand_id
1 'polypeptide(L)'
;VDFGVYLLSDEEEILLPGKYLPKDETLWEVGKFIDVFIYLDSEDRPIATTEIPFAKVGEAVFLTVVGQSQFGSFVDWGLTKDLLVPFKEQRVPMELGRSYVVYIFIDKTERIAATSRLSRFLNEENDVAFEVRQEVDLLICSRSDLGFKAVVNGTHLGLIHSNEIVRPIKVGDTFKGYIGEPRED
;
A
#
# COMPACT_ATOMS: atom_id res chain seq x y z
N VAL A 1 7.36 -27.56 -16.16
CA VAL A 1 6.31 -27.36 -17.18
C VAL A 1 6.44 -25.98 -17.77
N ASP A 2 6.14 -25.81 -19.04
CA ASP A 2 6.38 -24.55 -19.80
C ASP A 2 5.64 -23.32 -19.24
N PHE A 3 4.64 -23.51 -18.39
CA PHE A 3 3.84 -22.42 -17.82
C PHE A 3 4.14 -22.08 -16.35
N GLY A 4 5.02 -22.86 -15.67
CA GLY A 4 5.41 -22.57 -14.29
C GLY A 4 5.55 -23.81 -13.42
N VAL A 5 5.60 -23.57 -12.10
CA VAL A 5 5.66 -24.62 -11.08
C VAL A 5 4.53 -24.43 -10.07
N TYR A 6 4.11 -25.51 -9.43
CA TYR A 6 3.17 -25.45 -8.32
C TYR A 6 3.94 -25.43 -7.00
N LEU A 7 3.58 -24.48 -6.14
CA LEU A 7 4.08 -24.35 -4.78
C LEU A 7 3.05 -24.97 -3.84
N LEU A 8 3.53 -25.71 -2.86
CA LEU A 8 2.70 -26.25 -1.80
C LEU A 8 2.75 -25.27 -0.59
N SER A 9 1.62 -24.72 -0.22
CA SER A 9 1.46 -23.89 0.98
C SER A 9 0.37 -24.52 1.85
N ASP A 10 0.77 -25.01 3.03
CA ASP A 10 -0.09 -25.77 3.94
C ASP A 10 -0.76 -26.96 3.24
N GLU A 11 -1.97 -26.85 2.75
CA GLU A 11 -2.70 -27.92 2.04
C GLU A 11 -3.12 -27.50 0.62
N GLU A 12 -2.69 -26.31 0.15
CA GLU A 12 -3.08 -25.79 -1.15
C GLU A 12 -1.91 -25.71 -2.13
N GLU A 13 -2.18 -26.04 -3.38
CA GLU A 13 -1.25 -25.88 -4.49
C GLU A 13 -1.49 -24.53 -5.17
N ILE A 14 -0.46 -23.67 -5.21
CA ILE A 14 -0.52 -22.34 -5.81
C ILE A 14 0.43 -22.29 -7.00
N LEU A 15 -0.08 -21.86 -8.16
CA LEU A 15 0.74 -21.73 -9.37
C LEU A 15 1.68 -20.51 -9.24
N LEU A 16 2.98 -20.76 -9.43
CA LEU A 16 3.99 -19.75 -9.72
C LEU A 16 4.29 -19.79 -11.22
N PRO A 17 3.81 -18.84 -12.04
CA PRO A 17 4.03 -18.80 -13.47
C PRO A 17 5.51 -18.74 -13.84
N GLY A 18 5.88 -19.37 -14.96
CA GLY A 18 7.26 -19.45 -15.43
C GLY A 18 7.97 -18.10 -15.60
N LYS A 19 7.22 -17.05 -15.97
CA LYS A 19 7.75 -15.68 -16.10
C LYS A 19 8.23 -15.07 -14.78
N TYR A 20 7.79 -15.59 -13.64
CA TYR A 20 8.17 -15.14 -12.30
C TYR A 20 9.19 -16.05 -11.63
N LEU A 21 9.61 -17.16 -12.29
CA LEU A 21 10.64 -18.02 -11.75
C LEU A 21 12.00 -17.31 -11.75
N PRO A 22 12.80 -17.45 -10.68
CA PRO A 22 14.19 -17.01 -10.68
C PRO A 22 14.96 -17.67 -11.83
N LYS A 23 15.91 -16.94 -12.43
CA LYS A 23 16.77 -17.49 -13.49
C LYS A 23 17.68 -18.62 -13.02
N ASP A 24 18.00 -18.62 -11.74
CA ASP A 24 18.77 -19.70 -11.10
C ASP A 24 17.80 -20.81 -10.71
N GLU A 25 17.82 -21.91 -11.47
CA GLU A 25 16.95 -23.06 -11.28
C GLU A 25 17.16 -23.77 -9.95
N THR A 26 18.34 -23.63 -9.32
CA THR A 26 18.61 -24.23 -8.01
C THR A 26 17.79 -23.62 -6.88
N LEU A 27 17.22 -22.42 -7.07
CA LEU A 27 16.39 -21.74 -6.08
C LEU A 27 14.95 -22.28 -5.99
N TRP A 28 14.48 -23.04 -6.99
CA TRP A 28 13.12 -23.59 -7.05
C TRP A 28 13.05 -25.08 -7.38
N GLU A 29 14.12 -25.83 -7.07
CA GLU A 29 14.10 -27.29 -7.09
C GLU A 29 13.06 -27.85 -6.11
N VAL A 30 12.53 -29.04 -6.44
CA VAL A 30 11.59 -29.73 -5.55
C VAL A 30 12.17 -29.92 -4.16
N GLY A 31 11.40 -29.51 -3.14
CA GLY A 31 11.82 -29.54 -1.72
C GLY A 31 12.54 -28.28 -1.24
N LYS A 32 12.70 -27.27 -2.08
CA LYS A 32 13.18 -25.93 -1.66
C LYS A 32 12.02 -25.02 -1.27
N PHE A 33 12.33 -24.04 -0.41
CA PHE A 33 11.43 -22.95 -0.07
C PHE A 33 11.74 -21.74 -0.95
N ILE A 34 10.70 -21.04 -1.38
CA ILE A 34 10.79 -19.80 -2.14
C ILE A 34 9.81 -18.78 -1.55
N ASP A 35 10.29 -17.55 -1.32
CA ASP A 35 9.44 -16.45 -0.88
C ASP A 35 8.65 -15.90 -2.07
N VAL A 36 7.35 -15.83 -1.91
CA VAL A 36 6.43 -15.34 -2.94
C VAL A 36 5.38 -14.41 -2.36
N PHE A 37 4.88 -13.53 -3.20
CA PHE A 37 3.65 -12.78 -2.93
C PHE A 37 2.49 -13.48 -3.62
N ILE A 38 1.34 -13.62 -2.91
CA ILE A 38 0.15 -14.30 -3.43
C ILE A 38 -0.96 -13.26 -3.65
N TYR A 39 -1.60 -13.33 -4.81
CA TYR A 39 -2.76 -12.50 -5.15
C TYR A 39 -3.73 -13.30 -6.04
N LEU A 40 -4.92 -12.76 -6.31
CA LEU A 40 -5.87 -13.39 -7.21
C LEU A 40 -5.63 -12.95 -8.67
N ASP A 41 -5.62 -13.91 -9.58
CA ASP A 41 -5.58 -13.65 -11.02
C ASP A 41 -6.90 -13.06 -11.56
N SER A 42 -7.05 -12.95 -12.89
CA SER A 42 -8.28 -12.43 -13.52
C SER A 42 -9.49 -13.36 -13.42
N GLU A 43 -9.26 -14.62 -13.03
CA GLU A 43 -10.29 -15.66 -12.86
C GLU A 43 -10.53 -16.00 -11.37
N ASP A 44 -10.08 -15.10 -10.47
CA ASP A 44 -10.19 -15.24 -9.01
C ASP A 44 -9.47 -16.48 -8.44
N ARG A 45 -8.40 -16.95 -9.09
CA ARG A 45 -7.58 -18.06 -8.60
C ARG A 45 -6.33 -17.53 -7.91
N PRO A 46 -5.91 -18.11 -6.77
CA PRO A 46 -4.65 -17.78 -6.14
C PRO A 46 -3.47 -18.02 -7.10
N ILE A 47 -2.62 -17.03 -7.23
CA ILE A 47 -1.42 -17.07 -8.07
C ILE A 47 -0.24 -16.45 -7.33
N ALA A 48 0.94 -17.03 -7.47
CA ALA A 48 2.16 -16.56 -6.83
C ALA A 48 3.03 -15.74 -7.79
N THR A 49 3.81 -14.82 -7.25
CA THR A 49 4.87 -14.08 -7.94
C THR A 49 6.08 -13.91 -7.05
N THR A 50 7.27 -13.91 -7.63
CA THR A 50 8.51 -13.52 -6.95
C THR A 50 8.75 -12.00 -7.01
N GLU A 51 7.89 -11.24 -7.68
CA GLU A 51 7.91 -9.78 -7.63
C GLU A 51 7.57 -9.30 -6.21
N ILE A 52 8.21 -8.23 -5.77
CA ILE A 52 8.03 -7.67 -4.44
C ILE A 52 7.18 -6.40 -4.57
N PRO A 53 5.97 -6.35 -4.01
CA PRO A 53 5.18 -5.13 -4.02
C PRO A 53 5.83 -4.04 -3.15
N PHE A 54 5.59 -2.77 -3.48
CA PHE A 54 6.07 -1.63 -2.70
C PHE A 54 5.44 -1.55 -1.31
N ALA A 55 4.26 -2.12 -1.13
CA ALA A 55 3.57 -2.26 0.14
C ALA A 55 2.62 -3.46 0.11
N LYS A 56 2.22 -3.91 1.29
CA LYS A 56 1.32 -5.06 1.50
C LYS A 56 -0.06 -4.60 1.93
N VAL A 57 -1.00 -5.54 1.98
CA VAL A 57 -2.32 -5.32 2.58
C VAL A 57 -2.14 -4.85 4.03
N GLY A 58 -2.86 -3.79 4.40
CA GLY A 58 -2.74 -3.16 5.71
C GLY A 58 -1.74 -2.00 5.77
N GLU A 59 -1.11 -1.63 4.66
CA GLU A 59 -0.10 -0.57 4.61
C GLU A 59 -0.55 0.61 3.74
N ALA A 60 -0.11 1.80 4.12
CA ALA A 60 -0.26 3.02 3.33
C ALA A 60 1.03 3.29 2.54
N VAL A 61 0.88 3.71 1.28
CA VAL A 61 2.00 3.89 0.36
C VAL A 61 1.68 4.98 -0.67
N PHE A 62 2.72 5.64 -1.18
CA PHE A 62 2.62 6.67 -2.23
C PHE A 62 2.86 6.05 -3.60
N LEU A 63 1.80 5.96 -4.43
CA LEU A 63 1.82 5.27 -5.73
C LEU A 63 1.37 6.17 -6.86
N THR A 64 1.88 5.89 -8.06
CA THR A 64 1.58 6.64 -9.29
C THR A 64 0.48 5.95 -10.08
N VAL A 65 -0.47 6.75 -10.58
CA VAL A 65 -1.53 6.27 -11.50
C VAL A 65 -0.93 6.00 -12.87
N VAL A 66 -1.02 4.76 -13.33
CA VAL A 66 -0.46 4.30 -14.61
C VAL A 66 -1.54 3.87 -15.61
N GLY A 67 -2.79 3.79 -15.19
CA GLY A 67 -3.91 3.43 -16.06
C GLY A 67 -5.26 3.87 -15.51
N GLN A 68 -6.27 3.87 -16.38
CA GLN A 68 -7.66 4.17 -16.04
C GLN A 68 -8.60 3.21 -16.76
N SER A 69 -9.73 2.91 -16.14
CA SER A 69 -10.80 2.09 -16.70
C SER A 69 -12.17 2.63 -16.29
N GLN A 70 -13.23 1.97 -16.74
CA GLN A 70 -14.60 2.26 -16.27
C GLN A 70 -14.86 1.93 -14.79
N PHE A 71 -13.95 1.24 -14.12
CA PHE A 71 -14.09 0.84 -12.71
C PHE A 71 -13.29 1.72 -11.73
N GLY A 72 -12.26 2.40 -12.23
CA GLY A 72 -11.37 3.21 -11.41
C GLY A 72 -10.01 3.44 -12.06
N SER A 73 -9.06 3.86 -11.24
CA SER A 73 -7.67 4.11 -11.64
C SER A 73 -6.79 2.94 -11.22
N PHE A 74 -5.78 2.64 -12.02
CA PHE A 74 -4.76 1.65 -11.70
C PHE A 74 -3.49 2.36 -11.26
N VAL A 75 -2.88 1.87 -10.19
CA VAL A 75 -1.63 2.39 -9.65
C VAL A 75 -0.53 1.32 -9.73
N ASP A 76 0.69 1.76 -10.04
CA ASP A 76 1.86 0.90 -9.99
C ASP A 76 2.27 0.65 -8.55
N TRP A 77 2.23 -0.60 -8.12
CA TRP A 77 2.63 -1.04 -6.79
C TRP A 77 3.78 -2.05 -6.76
N GLY A 78 4.52 -2.11 -7.90
CA GLY A 78 5.72 -2.94 -8.03
C GLY A 78 5.48 -4.33 -8.62
N LEU A 79 4.24 -4.73 -8.87
CA LEU A 79 3.91 -5.98 -9.54
C LEU A 79 3.54 -5.74 -11.01
N THR A 80 3.72 -6.74 -11.86
CA THR A 80 3.27 -6.69 -13.27
C THR A 80 1.77 -6.39 -13.40
N LYS A 81 0.95 -6.86 -12.44
CA LYS A 81 -0.48 -6.53 -12.37
C LYS A 81 -0.66 -5.28 -11.50
N ASP A 82 -1.09 -4.18 -12.13
CA ASP A 82 -1.39 -2.94 -11.44
C ASP A 82 -2.53 -3.08 -10.41
N LEU A 83 -2.50 -2.23 -9.39
CA LEU A 83 -3.48 -2.26 -8.31
C LEU A 83 -4.64 -1.31 -8.60
N LEU A 84 -5.88 -1.80 -8.49
CA LEU A 84 -7.08 -1.01 -8.72
C LEU A 84 -7.42 -0.11 -7.52
N VAL A 85 -7.68 1.16 -7.79
CA VAL A 85 -8.36 2.11 -6.89
C VAL A 85 -9.74 2.40 -7.47
N PRO A 86 -10.81 1.72 -7.01
CA PRO A 86 -12.16 1.94 -7.52
C PRO A 86 -12.60 3.40 -7.36
N PHE A 87 -13.47 3.91 -8.24
CA PHE A 87 -13.94 5.31 -8.14
C PHE A 87 -14.53 5.65 -6.77
N LYS A 88 -15.30 4.75 -6.16
CA LYS A 88 -15.87 4.91 -4.81
C LYS A 88 -14.81 5.02 -3.70
N GLU A 89 -13.62 4.51 -3.95
CA GLU A 89 -12.47 4.52 -3.03
C GLU A 89 -11.55 5.73 -3.24
N GLN A 90 -11.81 6.55 -4.24
CA GLN A 90 -11.06 7.78 -4.49
C GLN A 90 -11.67 8.94 -3.67
N ARG A 91 -10.85 9.60 -2.85
CA ARG A 91 -11.25 10.81 -2.13
C ARG A 91 -11.47 11.99 -3.09
N VAL A 92 -10.59 12.08 -4.08
CA VAL A 92 -10.67 12.99 -5.21
C VAL A 92 -10.43 12.20 -6.48
N PRO A 93 -10.96 12.62 -7.64
CA PRO A 93 -10.66 11.95 -8.90
C PRO A 93 -9.15 11.85 -9.13
N MET A 94 -8.68 10.63 -9.42
CA MET A 94 -7.26 10.38 -9.68
C MET A 94 -6.93 10.61 -11.14
N GLU A 95 -5.81 11.27 -11.40
CA GLU A 95 -5.35 11.64 -12.73
C GLU A 95 -4.15 10.77 -13.15
N LEU A 96 -4.12 10.35 -14.42
CA LEU A 96 -3.01 9.59 -15.00
C LEU A 96 -1.68 10.35 -14.83
N GLY A 97 -0.64 9.64 -14.40
CA GLY A 97 0.70 10.18 -14.17
C GLY A 97 0.87 10.93 -12.85
N ARG A 98 -0.19 11.14 -12.08
CA ARG A 98 -0.10 11.71 -10.73
C ARG A 98 0.02 10.62 -9.66
N SER A 99 0.62 10.99 -8.54
CA SER A 99 0.83 10.08 -7.40
C SER A 99 -0.03 10.48 -6.20
N TYR A 100 -0.51 9.46 -5.48
CA TYR A 100 -1.41 9.61 -4.33
C TYR A 100 -0.99 8.65 -3.23
N VAL A 101 -1.22 9.04 -1.97
CA VAL A 101 -1.12 8.10 -0.86
C VAL A 101 -2.41 7.27 -0.83
N VAL A 102 -2.24 5.97 -0.89
CA VAL A 102 -3.32 4.99 -0.83
C VAL A 102 -3.05 3.96 0.27
N TYR A 103 -4.11 3.37 0.80
CA TYR A 103 -4.06 2.26 1.73
C TYR A 103 -4.49 1.00 1.01
N ILE A 104 -3.73 -0.08 1.16
CA ILE A 104 -3.99 -1.36 0.49
C ILE A 104 -4.87 -2.22 1.39
N PHE A 105 -5.98 -2.73 0.86
CA PHE A 105 -6.96 -3.52 1.60
C PHE A 105 -7.50 -4.67 0.76
N ILE A 106 -8.15 -5.64 1.43
CA ILE A 106 -8.91 -6.70 0.76
C ILE A 106 -10.37 -6.25 0.69
N ASP A 107 -10.93 -6.24 -0.50
CA ASP A 107 -12.32 -5.87 -0.72
C ASP A 107 -13.30 -7.02 -0.40
N LYS A 108 -14.61 -6.78 -0.55
CA LYS A 108 -15.64 -7.76 -0.26
C LYS A 108 -15.64 -8.99 -1.20
N THR A 109 -14.88 -8.93 -2.28
CA THR A 109 -14.71 -10.02 -3.25
C THR A 109 -13.36 -10.73 -3.07
N GLU A 110 -12.71 -10.52 -1.91
CA GLU A 110 -11.40 -11.09 -1.55
C GLU A 110 -10.26 -10.65 -2.46
N ARG A 111 -10.45 -9.57 -3.25
CA ARG A 111 -9.41 -9.00 -4.10
C ARG A 111 -8.65 -7.90 -3.38
N ILE A 112 -7.35 -7.84 -3.63
CA ILE A 112 -6.53 -6.72 -3.17
C ILE A 112 -6.90 -5.49 -4.00
N ALA A 113 -7.21 -4.39 -3.30
CA ALA A 113 -7.54 -3.09 -3.86
C ALA A 113 -6.90 -1.98 -3.03
N ALA A 114 -6.94 -0.74 -3.51
CA ALA A 114 -6.46 0.40 -2.75
C ALA A 114 -7.53 1.49 -2.61
N THR A 115 -7.36 2.31 -1.59
CA THR A 115 -8.23 3.46 -1.30
C THR A 115 -7.41 4.70 -0.95
N SER A 116 -7.80 5.86 -1.45
CA SER A 116 -7.30 7.15 -0.96
C SER A 116 -8.16 7.76 0.17
N ARG A 117 -9.21 7.05 0.59
CA ARG A 117 -10.06 7.42 1.76
C ARG A 117 -9.46 6.84 3.03
N LEU A 118 -8.30 7.35 3.43
CA LEU A 118 -7.45 6.79 4.49
C LEU A 118 -8.15 6.67 5.85
N SER A 119 -9.03 7.62 6.20
CA SER A 119 -9.79 7.61 7.46
C SER A 119 -10.74 6.41 7.63
N ARG A 120 -10.97 5.62 6.58
CA ARG A 120 -11.71 4.36 6.71
C ARG A 120 -10.93 3.24 7.40
N PHE A 121 -9.61 3.33 7.40
CA PHE A 121 -8.71 2.29 7.87
C PHE A 121 -7.71 2.78 8.91
N LEU A 122 -7.46 4.08 8.96
CA LEU A 122 -6.52 4.70 9.88
C LEU A 122 -7.29 5.50 10.93
N ASN A 123 -6.87 5.39 12.19
CA ASN A 123 -7.49 6.10 13.30
C ASN A 123 -7.16 7.60 13.22
N GLU A 124 -8.17 8.46 13.39
CA GLU A 124 -8.00 9.91 13.51
C GLU A 124 -7.94 10.36 14.99
N GLU A 125 -8.33 9.50 15.92
CA GLU A 125 -8.34 9.77 17.36
C GLU A 125 -7.03 9.30 18.01
N ASN A 126 -6.50 10.11 18.89
CA ASN A 126 -5.27 9.79 19.63
C ASN A 126 -5.60 9.18 20.99
N ASP A 127 -6.36 8.10 21.01
CA ASP A 127 -6.80 7.41 22.21
C ASP A 127 -5.69 6.64 22.90
N VAL A 128 -4.63 7.28 23.39
CA VAL A 128 -3.57 6.58 24.14
C VAL A 128 -2.53 5.84 23.26
N ALA A 129 -2.59 5.97 21.93
CA ALA A 129 -1.68 5.23 21.04
C ALA A 129 -0.24 5.77 21.07
N PHE A 130 -0.04 7.05 21.42
CA PHE A 130 1.27 7.72 21.39
C PHE A 130 1.51 8.59 22.61
N GLU A 131 2.77 8.61 23.06
CA GLU A 131 3.24 9.51 24.11
C GLU A 131 3.78 10.82 23.51
N VAL A 132 3.62 11.93 24.23
CA VAL A 132 4.22 13.21 23.84
C VAL A 132 5.73 13.06 23.72
N ARG A 133 6.32 13.58 22.63
CA ARG A 133 7.73 13.44 22.24
C ARG A 133 8.15 12.05 21.76
N GLN A 134 7.22 11.11 21.62
CA GLN A 134 7.53 9.84 20.98
C GLN A 134 7.95 10.06 19.54
N GLU A 135 9.05 9.42 19.11
CA GLU A 135 9.47 9.39 17.71
C GLU A 135 8.55 8.45 16.90
N VAL A 136 8.12 8.91 15.76
CA VAL A 136 7.21 8.17 14.86
C VAL A 136 7.63 8.31 13.41
N ASP A 137 7.26 7.32 12.58
CA ASP A 137 7.38 7.37 11.14
C ASP A 137 6.19 8.14 10.54
N LEU A 138 6.49 9.08 9.64
CA LEU A 138 5.49 9.89 8.97
C LEU A 138 5.54 9.68 7.46
N LEU A 139 4.35 9.56 6.85
CA LEU A 139 4.13 9.63 5.40
C LEU A 139 3.14 10.76 5.13
N ILE A 140 3.58 11.81 4.47
CA ILE A 140 2.74 12.97 4.15
C ILE A 140 1.69 12.58 3.11
N CYS A 141 0.41 12.64 3.46
CA CYS A 141 -0.68 12.14 2.62
C CYS A 141 -1.55 13.22 1.97
N SER A 142 -1.69 14.39 2.57
CA SER A 142 -2.43 15.50 1.96
C SER A 142 -2.10 16.84 2.59
N ARG A 143 -2.39 17.93 1.86
CA ARG A 143 -2.35 19.29 2.38
C ARG A 143 -3.73 19.67 2.96
N SER A 144 -3.75 20.46 4.02
CA SER A 144 -4.93 21.06 4.62
C SER A 144 -4.70 22.55 4.89
N ASP A 145 -5.74 23.27 5.29
CA ASP A 145 -5.63 24.70 5.63
C ASP A 145 -4.75 24.93 6.87
N LEU A 146 -4.69 23.95 7.79
CA LEU A 146 -3.88 24.02 9.00
C LEU A 146 -2.44 23.54 8.81
N GLY A 147 -2.13 22.83 7.71
CA GLY A 147 -0.82 22.26 7.46
C GLY A 147 -0.86 21.02 6.59
N PHE A 148 -0.26 19.92 7.02
CA PHE A 148 -0.27 18.67 6.29
C PHE A 148 -0.80 17.51 7.14
N LYS A 149 -1.65 16.68 6.53
CA LYS A 149 -2.01 15.38 7.11
C LYS A 149 -0.93 14.36 6.80
N ALA A 150 -0.61 13.53 7.78
CA ALA A 150 0.36 12.46 7.65
C ALA A 150 -0.18 11.15 8.22
N VAL A 151 0.21 10.05 7.61
CA VAL A 151 0.07 8.71 8.20
C VAL A 151 1.16 8.55 9.24
N VAL A 152 0.79 8.18 10.46
CA VAL A 152 1.68 8.01 11.62
C VAL A 152 1.84 6.54 11.92
N ASN A 153 3.06 6.02 11.86
CA ASN A 153 3.41 4.60 12.07
C ASN A 153 2.52 3.61 11.28
N GLY A 154 1.95 4.04 10.14
CA GLY A 154 1.06 3.22 9.30
C GLY A 154 -0.33 2.96 9.88
N THR A 155 -0.67 3.47 11.07
CA THR A 155 -1.89 3.11 11.80
C THR A 155 -2.83 4.28 12.09
N HIS A 156 -2.32 5.51 12.14
CA HIS A 156 -3.07 6.70 12.50
C HIS A 156 -2.91 7.82 11.47
N LEU A 157 -3.85 8.76 11.48
CA LEU A 157 -3.75 10.02 10.75
C LEU A 157 -3.49 11.15 11.75
N GLY A 158 -2.42 11.89 11.53
CA GLY A 158 -2.03 13.06 12.31
C GLY A 158 -1.99 14.34 11.47
N LEU A 159 -1.93 15.47 12.14
CA LEU A 159 -1.78 16.78 11.54
C LEU A 159 -0.42 17.37 11.93
N ILE A 160 0.34 17.82 10.93
CA ILE A 160 1.54 18.63 11.12
C ILE A 160 1.12 20.06 10.85
N HIS A 161 1.09 20.90 11.88
CA HIS A 161 0.70 22.30 11.73
C HIS A 161 1.74 23.10 10.93
N SER A 162 1.26 24.08 10.17
CA SER A 162 2.11 24.90 9.29
C SER A 162 3.27 25.59 10.03
N ASN A 163 3.09 25.95 11.29
CA ASN A 163 4.10 26.60 12.13
C ASN A 163 5.17 25.64 12.68
N GLU A 164 4.97 24.32 12.56
CA GLU A 164 5.94 23.29 12.97
C GLU A 164 6.81 22.84 11.81
N ILE A 165 6.51 23.30 10.59
CA ILE A 165 7.22 22.92 9.38
C ILE A 165 8.46 23.81 9.22
N VAL A 166 9.63 23.25 9.51
CA VAL A 166 10.92 23.95 9.45
C VAL A 166 11.64 23.79 8.11
N ARG A 167 11.13 22.95 7.22
CA ARG A 167 11.66 22.71 5.87
C ARG A 167 10.52 22.44 4.89
N PRO A 168 10.70 22.69 3.58
CA PRO A 168 9.68 22.32 2.60
C PRO A 168 9.39 20.82 2.65
N ILE A 169 8.09 20.48 2.71
CA ILE A 169 7.58 19.10 2.63
C ILE A 169 6.49 19.02 1.58
N LYS A 170 6.32 17.85 1.01
CA LYS A 170 5.30 17.56 -0.02
C LYS A 170 4.62 16.21 0.23
N VAL A 171 3.46 16.01 -0.38
CA VAL A 171 2.76 14.73 -0.36
C VAL A 171 3.67 13.63 -0.93
N GLY A 172 3.73 12.51 -0.21
CA GLY A 172 4.61 11.39 -0.51
C GLY A 172 5.95 11.39 0.24
N ASP A 173 6.33 12.50 0.87
CA ASP A 173 7.56 12.52 1.69
C ASP A 173 7.40 11.64 2.93
N THR A 174 8.50 10.95 3.27
CA THR A 174 8.62 10.13 4.48
C THR A 174 9.77 10.62 5.35
N PHE A 175 9.54 10.73 6.64
CA PHE A 175 10.58 11.11 7.61
C PHE A 175 10.15 10.77 9.04
N LYS A 176 11.10 10.84 9.97
CA LYS A 176 10.83 10.74 11.40
C LYS A 176 10.30 12.08 11.93
N GLY A 177 9.27 12.00 12.77
CA GLY A 177 8.74 13.14 13.50
C GLY A 177 8.53 12.81 14.96
N TYR A 178 7.99 13.77 15.72
CA TYR A 178 7.72 13.59 17.14
C TYR A 178 6.27 13.99 17.43
N ILE A 179 5.63 13.23 18.31
CA ILE A 179 4.28 13.54 18.76
C ILE A 179 4.31 14.83 19.61
N GLY A 180 3.53 15.80 19.18
CA GLY A 180 3.32 17.05 19.93
C GLY A 180 2.33 16.89 21.09
N GLU A 181 2.12 17.95 21.85
CA GLU A 181 1.06 17.97 22.86
C GLU A 181 -0.31 18.00 22.18
N PRO A 182 -1.33 17.31 22.73
CA PRO A 182 -2.69 17.37 22.24
C PRO A 182 -3.17 18.84 22.24
N ARG A 183 -3.83 19.23 21.16
CA ARG A 183 -4.47 20.54 21.04
C ARG A 183 -5.98 20.37 21.08
N GLU A 184 -6.65 21.24 21.80
CA GLU A 184 -8.12 21.36 21.77
C GLU A 184 -8.48 22.27 20.58
N ASP A 185 -8.66 21.69 19.39
CA ASP A 185 -9.06 22.43 18.18
C ASP A 185 -10.48 22.02 17.77
#